data_2f86290e2ba615da2e0aa2c6a1d06c59
#
_entry.id   2f86290e2ba615da2e0aa2c6a1d06c59
#
_cell.length_a   1.000
_cell.length_b   1.000
_cell.length_c   1.000
_cell.angle_alpha   90.00
_cell.angle_beta   90.00
_cell.angle_gamma   90.00
#
_symmetry.space_group_name_H-M   'P 1'
#
loop_
_entity.id
_entity.type
_entity.pdbx_description
1 polymer ?
#
loop_
_entity_poly.entity_id
_entity_poly.type
_entity_poly.pdbx_seq_one_letter_code
_entity_poly.pdbx_strand_id
1 'polypeptide(L)'
;MLLYNITIGIDKEIEAEWLQWMKDQYIPVIMQTGMFVDWKIYKVLHDQDDSSVSYSVQYFSETIEKVVQFVEQIEPELNKQHQKKYKDRHVAFRTLLEEV
;
A
#
# COMPACT_ATOMS: atom_id res chain seq x y z
N MET A 1 1.83 12.12 -14.35
CA MET A 1 1.41 10.90 -13.61
C MET A 1 1.61 11.12 -12.14
N LEU A 2 0.64 10.76 -11.35
CA LEU A 2 0.73 10.84 -9.89
C LEU A 2 1.04 9.46 -9.32
N LEU A 3 1.87 9.43 -8.29
CA LEU A 3 2.23 8.20 -7.57
C LEU A 3 1.73 8.32 -6.13
N TYR A 4 0.80 7.45 -5.77
CA TYR A 4 0.35 7.31 -4.40
C TYR A 4 1.15 6.16 -3.78
N ASN A 5 2.09 6.50 -2.92
CA ASN A 5 3.00 5.54 -2.29
C ASN A 5 2.58 5.29 -0.85
N ILE A 6 2.49 4.02 -0.50
CA ILE A 6 2.28 3.61 0.89
C ILE A 6 3.48 2.78 1.30
N THR A 7 4.25 3.28 2.27
CA THR A 7 5.37 2.54 2.83
C THR A 7 4.86 1.78 4.05
N ILE A 8 4.97 0.46 4.01
CA ILE A 8 4.42 -0.41 5.05
C ILE A 8 5.56 -1.20 5.68
N GLY A 9 5.75 -1.00 6.99
CA GLY A 9 6.65 -1.84 7.79
C GLY A 9 5.84 -2.98 8.37
N ILE A 10 6.30 -4.21 8.20
CA ILE A 10 5.59 -5.40 8.61
C ILE A 10 6.52 -6.31 9.44
N ASP A 11 5.96 -7.02 10.42
CA ASP A 11 6.72 -8.01 11.18
C ASP A 11 7.27 -9.08 10.25
N LYS A 12 8.54 -9.41 10.43
CA LYS A 12 9.22 -10.37 9.56
C LYS A 12 8.58 -11.75 9.58
N GLU A 13 8.00 -12.12 10.72
CA GLU A 13 7.34 -13.43 10.88
C GLU A 13 6.15 -13.61 9.95
N ILE A 14 5.47 -12.53 9.60
CA ILE A 14 4.27 -12.59 8.74
C ILE A 14 4.53 -12.07 7.34
N GLU A 15 5.79 -11.82 6.99
CA GLU A 15 6.15 -11.20 5.71
C GLU A 15 5.60 -11.98 4.52
N ALA A 16 5.82 -13.29 4.46
CA ALA A 16 5.41 -14.11 3.33
C ALA A 16 3.89 -14.15 3.18
N GLU A 17 3.18 -14.33 4.28
CA GLU A 17 1.71 -14.35 4.30
C GLU A 17 1.15 -12.99 3.88
N TRP A 18 1.68 -11.91 4.44
CA TRP A 18 1.23 -10.55 4.15
C TRP A 18 1.43 -10.20 2.67
N LEU A 19 2.60 -10.54 2.13
CA LEU A 19 2.93 -10.25 0.74
C LEU A 19 2.01 -10.99 -0.22
N GLN A 20 1.73 -12.26 0.07
CA GLN A 20 0.79 -13.07 -0.72
C GLN A 20 -0.61 -12.46 -0.69
N TRP A 21 -1.09 -12.10 0.50
CA TRP A 21 -2.41 -11.50 0.67
C TRP A 21 -2.52 -10.16 -0.07
N MET A 22 -1.47 -9.33 0.00
CA MET A 22 -1.45 -8.05 -0.71
C MET A 22 -1.59 -8.25 -2.21
N LYS A 23 -0.79 -9.16 -2.78
CA LYS A 23 -0.79 -9.40 -4.22
C LYS A 23 -2.05 -10.09 -4.72
N ASP A 24 -2.61 -11.00 -3.93
CA ASP A 24 -3.73 -11.83 -4.38
C ASP A 24 -5.09 -11.21 -4.07
N GLN A 25 -5.19 -10.39 -3.03
CA GLN A 25 -6.49 -9.90 -2.57
C GLN A 25 -6.56 -8.38 -2.43
N TYR A 26 -5.65 -7.77 -1.69
CA TYR A 26 -5.79 -6.35 -1.35
C TYR A 26 -5.56 -5.43 -2.54
N ILE A 27 -4.43 -5.59 -3.23
CA ILE A 27 -4.08 -4.78 -4.40
C ILE A 27 -5.09 -4.97 -5.54
N PRO A 28 -5.53 -6.20 -5.87
CA PRO A 28 -6.55 -6.36 -6.90
C PRO A 28 -7.86 -5.64 -6.61
N VAL A 29 -8.30 -5.62 -5.35
CA VAL A 29 -9.50 -4.86 -4.96
C VAL A 29 -9.30 -3.36 -5.24
N ILE A 30 -8.14 -2.83 -4.90
CA ILE A 30 -7.82 -1.42 -5.16
C ILE A 30 -7.80 -1.14 -6.66
N MET A 31 -7.19 -2.01 -7.46
CA MET A 31 -7.11 -1.82 -8.90
C MET A 31 -8.48 -1.91 -9.58
N GLN A 32 -9.40 -2.71 -9.04
CA GLN A 32 -10.76 -2.81 -9.57
C GLN A 32 -11.59 -1.53 -9.38
N THR A 33 -11.17 -0.62 -8.53
CA THR A 33 -11.86 0.67 -8.36
C THR A 33 -11.76 1.56 -9.58
N GLY A 34 -10.77 1.33 -10.45
CA GLY A 34 -10.52 2.17 -11.63
C GLY A 34 -9.83 3.49 -11.33
N MET A 35 -9.45 3.75 -10.07
CA MET A 35 -8.80 5.01 -9.68
C MET A 35 -7.33 5.05 -10.08
N PHE A 36 -6.71 3.88 -10.26
CA PHE A 36 -5.30 3.75 -10.59
C PHE A 36 -5.14 2.95 -11.88
N VAL A 37 -4.08 3.26 -12.64
CA VAL A 37 -3.80 2.61 -13.93
C VAL A 37 -2.74 1.52 -13.84
N ASP A 38 -1.94 1.53 -12.78
CA ASP A 38 -0.88 0.54 -12.57
C ASP A 38 -0.49 0.49 -11.10
N TRP A 39 0.26 -0.53 -10.73
CA TRP A 39 0.80 -0.65 -9.37
C TRP A 39 2.14 -1.35 -9.41
N LYS A 40 2.96 -1.08 -8.39
CA LYS A 40 4.24 -1.77 -8.18
C LYS A 40 4.44 -1.96 -6.69
N ILE A 41 5.22 -2.97 -6.33
CA ILE A 41 5.60 -3.20 -4.94
C ILE A 41 7.10 -3.51 -4.91
N TYR A 42 7.81 -2.80 -4.02
CA TYR A 42 9.25 -2.94 -3.86
C TYR A 42 9.59 -3.19 -2.40
N LYS A 43 10.56 -4.07 -2.16
CA LYS A 43 11.10 -4.26 -0.82
C LYS A 43 12.18 -3.21 -0.59
N VAL A 44 12.12 -2.54 0.56
CA VAL A 44 13.16 -1.59 0.97
C VAL A 44 14.36 -2.41 1.45
N LEU A 45 15.55 -2.14 0.90
CA LEU A 45 16.73 -2.96 1.14
C LEU A 45 17.73 -2.38 2.15
N HIS A 46 17.45 -1.16 2.66
CA HIS A 46 18.32 -0.51 3.65
C HIS A 46 17.49 -0.15 4.89
N ASP A 47 18.19 0.12 5.98
CA ASP A 47 17.56 0.50 7.26
C ASP A 47 16.56 -0.52 7.78
N GLN A 48 16.80 -1.80 7.48
CA GLN A 48 15.99 -2.89 8.02
C GLN A 48 16.51 -3.26 9.40
N ASP A 49 15.59 -3.57 10.32
CA ASP A 49 15.98 -4.17 11.58
C ASP A 49 15.71 -5.69 11.53
N ASP A 50 16.10 -6.39 12.61
CA ASP A 50 16.03 -7.85 12.63
C ASP A 50 14.61 -8.39 12.74
N SER A 51 13.66 -7.56 13.16
CA SER A 51 12.29 -8.00 13.46
C SER A 51 11.27 -7.50 12.44
N SER A 52 11.63 -6.56 11.57
CA SER A 52 10.69 -5.98 10.61
C SER A 52 11.33 -5.76 9.24
N VAL A 53 10.46 -5.71 8.24
CA VAL A 53 10.84 -5.36 6.87
C VAL A 53 9.87 -4.33 6.35
N SER A 54 10.30 -3.51 5.39
CA SER A 54 9.47 -2.46 4.81
C SER A 54 9.29 -2.66 3.32
N TYR A 55 8.10 -2.33 2.85
CA TYR A 55 7.75 -2.38 1.43
C TYR A 55 7.19 -1.04 0.99
N SER A 56 7.53 -0.64 -0.23
CA SER A 56 6.94 0.50 -0.91
C SER A 56 5.88 -0.02 -1.87
N VAL A 57 4.62 0.26 -1.58
CA VAL A 57 3.49 -0.13 -2.42
C VAL A 57 3.05 1.11 -3.18
N GLN A 58 3.09 1.04 -4.50
CA GLN A 58 2.95 2.19 -5.38
C GLN A 58 1.74 2.02 -6.30
N TYR A 59 0.87 3.03 -6.30
CA TYR A 59 -0.28 3.09 -7.19
C TYR A 59 -0.16 4.33 -8.07
N PHE A 60 -0.32 4.16 -9.38
CA PHE A 60 -0.16 5.24 -10.35
C PHE A 60 -1.51 5.73 -10.84
N SER A 61 -1.73 7.04 -10.78
CA SER A 61 -2.98 7.67 -11.21
C SER A 61 -2.71 8.78 -12.22
N GLU A 62 -3.65 8.96 -13.13
CA GLU A 62 -3.55 10.03 -14.13
C GLU A 62 -3.95 11.40 -13.57
N THR A 63 -4.81 11.44 -12.55
CA THR A 63 -5.34 12.70 -12.01
C THR A 63 -5.34 12.73 -10.50
N ILE A 64 -5.22 13.92 -9.94
CA ILE A 64 -5.29 14.13 -8.49
C ILE A 64 -6.70 13.84 -7.97
N GLU A 65 -7.73 14.13 -8.78
CA GLU A 65 -9.13 13.93 -8.38
C GLU A 65 -9.41 12.46 -8.07
N LYS A 66 -8.86 11.55 -8.86
CA LYS A 66 -9.04 10.11 -8.61
C LYS A 66 -8.35 9.68 -7.32
N VAL A 67 -7.17 10.22 -7.03
CA VAL A 67 -6.46 9.91 -5.78
C VAL A 67 -7.26 10.43 -4.58
N VAL A 68 -7.75 11.67 -4.65
CA VAL A 68 -8.55 12.25 -3.58
C VAL A 68 -9.83 11.44 -3.35
N GLN A 69 -10.51 11.05 -4.41
CA GLN A 69 -11.71 10.21 -4.31
C GLN A 69 -11.39 8.88 -3.64
N PHE A 70 -10.29 8.24 -4.02
CA PHE A 70 -9.86 7.00 -3.39
C PHE A 70 -9.60 7.17 -1.90
N VAL A 71 -8.80 8.17 -1.53
CA VAL A 71 -8.42 8.44 -0.13
C VAL A 71 -9.64 8.75 0.74
N GLU A 72 -10.59 9.50 0.22
CA GLU A 72 -11.76 9.93 0.99
C GLU A 72 -12.88 8.90 1.05
N GLN A 73 -13.10 8.15 -0.02
CA GLN A 73 -14.30 7.32 -0.17
C GLN A 73 -14.04 5.82 -0.10
N ILE A 74 -12.84 5.37 -0.49
CA ILE A 74 -12.54 3.94 -0.63
C ILE A 74 -11.54 3.46 0.40
N GLU A 75 -10.44 4.16 0.56
CA GLU A 75 -9.33 3.76 1.43
C GLU A 75 -9.71 3.56 2.90
N PRO A 76 -10.59 4.39 3.51
CA PRO A 76 -10.90 4.21 4.93
C PRO A 76 -11.41 2.81 5.27
N GLU A 77 -12.26 2.24 4.44
CA GLU A 77 -12.78 0.88 4.66
C GLU A 77 -11.72 -0.18 4.43
N LEU A 78 -10.91 -0.03 3.39
CA LEU A 78 -9.82 -0.95 3.10
C LEU A 78 -8.76 -0.91 4.21
N ASN A 79 -8.47 0.27 4.72
CA ASN A 79 -7.54 0.44 5.84
C ASN A 79 -8.01 -0.30 7.09
N LYS A 80 -9.30 -0.24 7.38
CA LYS A 80 -9.87 -0.99 8.51
C LYS A 80 -9.66 -2.48 8.34
N GLN A 81 -9.83 -3.00 7.13
CA GLN A 81 -9.60 -4.42 6.85
C GLN A 81 -8.14 -4.82 7.07
N HIS A 82 -7.21 -3.99 6.58
CA HIS A 82 -5.78 -4.23 6.77
C HIS A 82 -5.40 -4.20 8.25
N GLN A 83 -5.87 -3.19 8.98
CA GLN A 83 -5.60 -3.05 10.41
C GLN A 83 -6.18 -4.20 11.21
N LYS A 84 -7.39 -4.65 10.88
CA LYS A 84 -8.04 -5.76 11.56
C LYS A 84 -7.26 -7.07 11.37
N LYS A 85 -6.76 -7.30 10.17
CA LYS A 85 -6.03 -8.52 9.83
C LYS A 85 -4.63 -8.55 10.46
N TYR A 86 -3.96 -7.41 10.49
CA TYR A 86 -2.55 -7.31 10.93
C TYR A 86 -2.36 -6.32 12.07
N LYS A 87 -3.33 -6.27 12.97
CA LYS A 87 -3.29 -5.37 14.13
C LYS A 87 -1.99 -5.54 14.92
N ASP A 88 -1.35 -4.41 15.25
CA ASP A 88 -0.11 -4.34 16.02
C ASP A 88 1.09 -5.03 15.34
N ARG A 89 0.94 -5.46 14.08
CA ARG A 89 1.98 -6.15 13.34
C ARG A 89 2.47 -5.34 12.13
N HIS A 90 1.98 -4.10 11.97
CA HIS A 90 2.38 -3.25 10.86
C HIS A 90 2.35 -1.77 11.26
N VAL A 91 3.12 -0.97 10.52
CA VAL A 91 3.03 0.48 10.51
C VAL A 91 3.00 0.94 9.06
N ALA A 92 2.31 2.04 8.80
CA ALA A 92 2.18 2.52 7.42
C ALA A 92 2.19 4.05 7.39
N PHE A 93 2.82 4.61 6.37
CA PHE A 93 2.70 6.04 6.08
C PHE A 93 2.59 6.25 4.58
N ARG A 94 1.96 7.36 4.21
CA ARG A 94 1.58 7.64 2.83
C ARG A 94 2.31 8.86 2.31
N THR A 95 2.65 8.83 1.02
CA THR A 95 3.28 9.95 0.33
C THR A 95 2.63 10.07 -1.05
N LEU A 96 2.17 11.27 -1.39
CA LEU A 96 1.67 11.55 -2.72
C LEU A 96 2.75 12.29 -3.50
N LEU A 97 3.14 11.74 -4.63
CA LEU A 97 4.24 12.25 -5.46
C LEU A 97 3.72 12.58 -6.86
N GLU A 98 4.25 13.64 -7.43
CA GLU A 98 3.95 14.03 -8.80
C GLU A 98 5.21 13.91 -9.65
N GLU A 99 5.08 13.28 -10.81
CA GLU A 99 6.17 13.21 -11.78
C GLU A 99 6.43 14.59 -12.35
N VAL A 100 7.69 15.03 -12.39
CA VAL A 100 8.10 16.34 -12.87
C VAL A 100 9.02 16.25 -14.08
#